data_1674dd9f9147a06a83fa54f9e845466f
#
_entry.id   1674dd9f9147a06a83fa54f9e845466f
#
_cell.length_a   1.000
_cell.length_b   1.000
_cell.length_c   1.000
_cell.angle_alpha   90.00
_cell.angle_beta   90.00
_cell.angle_gamma   90.00
#
_symmetry.space_group_name_H-M   'P 1'
#
loop_
_entity.id
_entity.type
_entity.pdbx_description
1 polymer ?
#
loop_
_entity_poly.entity_id
_entity_poly.type
_entity_poly.pdbx_seq_one_letter_code
_entity_poly.pdbx_strand_id
1 'polypeptide(L)'
;MPHGENVILVLRDGAVDKVLLKDLGEEIAVLSDRVQLPEHIRRVRTGGDPVLSVFTDVFDSFFRFLAPLLDAEGLLAQEEFWALVAERLLRYRRQNPAQAQHFDALGLFTEAFPLSCLNRLQLRNNQQMLDLSDQSSGLLYAGELQNPLSGFGDPAV
;
A
#
# COMPACT_ATOMS: atom_id res chain seq x y z
N MET A 1 3.79 -7.49 -4.43
CA MET A 1 3.51 -6.35 -3.52
C MET A 1 4.45 -5.19 -3.84
N PRO A 2 3.98 -3.93 -3.88
CA PRO A 2 4.80 -2.78 -4.29
C PRO A 2 5.65 -2.22 -3.12
N HIS A 3 6.39 -3.08 -2.43
CA HIS A 3 7.38 -2.63 -1.45
C HIS A 3 8.71 -2.27 -2.12
N GLY A 4 9.61 -1.61 -1.37
CA GLY A 4 10.82 -1.00 -1.92
C GLY A 4 11.76 -1.96 -2.65
N GLU A 5 11.72 -3.26 -2.36
CA GLU A 5 12.54 -4.26 -3.07
C GLU A 5 11.99 -4.60 -4.46
N ASN A 6 10.69 -4.41 -4.68
CA ASN A 6 10.00 -4.77 -5.93
C ASN A 6 9.75 -3.59 -6.86
N VAL A 7 10.20 -2.40 -6.48
CA VAL A 7 10.04 -1.16 -7.25
C VAL A 7 11.39 -0.68 -7.76
N ILE A 8 11.55 -0.57 -9.07
CA ILE A 8 12.74 -0.04 -9.72
C ILE A 8 12.37 1.30 -10.38
N LEU A 9 13.02 2.36 -9.96
CA LEU A 9 12.87 3.68 -10.57
C LEU A 9 13.88 3.82 -11.72
N VAL A 10 13.39 4.08 -12.91
CA VAL A 10 14.23 4.44 -14.07
C VAL A 10 14.34 5.94 -14.11
N LEU A 11 15.56 6.46 -14.00
CA LEU A 11 15.83 7.89 -14.05
C LEU A 11 16.28 8.31 -15.45
N ARG A 12 15.80 9.48 -15.87
CA ARG A 12 16.30 10.19 -17.04
C ARG A 12 16.58 11.63 -16.64
N ASP A 13 17.79 12.09 -16.86
CA ASP A 13 18.24 13.45 -16.50
C ASP A 13 17.97 13.82 -15.02
N GLY A 14 18.11 12.84 -14.12
CA GLY A 14 17.89 13.01 -12.68
C GLY A 14 16.42 12.94 -12.24
N ALA A 15 15.46 12.84 -13.17
CA ALA A 15 14.03 12.69 -12.86
C ALA A 15 13.54 11.27 -13.09
N VAL A 16 12.51 10.85 -12.36
CA VAL A 16 11.86 9.54 -12.57
C VAL A 16 11.12 9.55 -13.92
N ASP A 17 11.59 8.76 -14.87
CA ASP A 17 10.97 8.56 -16.18
C ASP A 17 9.95 7.41 -16.15
N LYS A 18 10.30 6.31 -15.49
CA LYS A 18 9.46 5.09 -15.43
C LYS A 18 9.59 4.40 -14.09
N VAL A 19 8.57 3.63 -13.78
CA VAL A 19 8.57 2.68 -12.67
C VAL A 19 8.42 1.28 -13.25
N LEU A 20 9.30 0.37 -12.87
CA LEU A 20 9.22 -1.04 -13.18
C LEU A 20 8.92 -1.81 -11.90
N LEU A 21 7.97 -2.72 -11.97
CA LEU A 21 7.66 -3.64 -10.90
C LEU A 21 8.25 -5.00 -11.25
N LYS A 22 8.95 -5.63 -10.30
CA LYS A 22 9.50 -6.98 -10.44
C LYS A 22 8.81 -7.95 -9.47
N ASP A 23 9.12 -9.22 -9.61
CA ASP A 23 8.66 -10.31 -8.73
C ASP A 23 7.13 -10.43 -8.62
N LEU A 24 6.44 -10.12 -9.72
CA LEU A 24 4.97 -10.14 -9.80
C LEU A 24 4.37 -11.57 -9.71
N GLY A 25 5.21 -12.62 -9.75
CA GLY A 25 4.76 -14.01 -9.74
C GLY A 25 4.71 -14.67 -8.36
N GLU A 26 5.34 -14.11 -7.35
CA GLU A 26 5.49 -14.76 -6.06
C GLU A 26 4.35 -14.44 -5.09
N GLU A 27 3.85 -13.21 -5.13
CA GLU A 27 2.82 -12.73 -4.23
C GLU A 27 1.81 -11.84 -4.96
N ILE A 28 0.96 -12.43 -5.79
CA ILE A 28 -0.15 -11.69 -6.43
C ILE A 28 -1.44 -12.00 -5.67
N ALA A 29 -2.07 -10.99 -5.11
CA ALA A 29 -3.45 -11.05 -4.66
C ALA A 29 -4.33 -10.31 -5.67
N VAL A 30 -5.27 -11.01 -6.30
CA VAL A 30 -6.31 -10.37 -7.11
C VAL A 30 -7.50 -10.10 -6.20
N LEU A 31 -7.75 -8.84 -5.93
CA LEU A 31 -8.78 -8.35 -5.01
C LEU A 31 -10.12 -8.09 -5.71
N SER A 32 -10.22 -8.42 -7.00
CA SER A 32 -11.42 -8.21 -7.80
C SER A 32 -12.01 -9.52 -8.29
N ASP A 33 -13.28 -9.74 -8.05
CA ASP A 33 -14.09 -10.82 -8.60
C ASP A 33 -14.41 -10.67 -10.10
N ARG A 34 -14.14 -9.47 -10.65
CA ARG A 34 -14.35 -9.15 -12.08
C ARG A 34 -13.24 -9.69 -12.98
N VAL A 35 -12.11 -10.08 -12.41
CA VAL A 35 -10.97 -10.63 -13.17
C VAL A 35 -11.10 -12.14 -13.23
N GLN A 36 -11.33 -12.68 -14.42
CA GLN A 36 -11.27 -14.12 -14.64
C GLN A 36 -9.81 -14.57 -14.68
N LEU A 37 -9.40 -15.33 -13.68
CA LEU A 37 -8.05 -15.88 -13.61
C LEU A 37 -8.03 -17.27 -14.29
N PRO A 38 -6.98 -17.57 -15.08
CA PRO A 38 -6.72 -18.94 -15.54
C PRO A 38 -6.59 -19.91 -14.36
N GLU A 39 -7.01 -21.16 -14.56
CA GLU A 39 -7.08 -22.15 -13.48
C GLU A 39 -5.74 -22.42 -12.77
N HIS A 40 -4.64 -22.34 -13.51
CA HIS A 40 -3.30 -22.57 -12.98
C HIS A 40 -2.81 -21.44 -12.05
N ILE A 41 -3.45 -20.25 -12.09
CA ILE A 41 -3.15 -19.12 -11.19
C ILE A 41 -4.27 -18.83 -10.19
N ARG A 42 -5.28 -19.70 -10.08
CA ARG A 42 -6.37 -19.60 -9.07
C ARG A 42 -5.90 -19.73 -7.63
N ARG A 43 -4.65 -20.12 -7.38
CA ARG A 43 -4.04 -20.05 -6.05
C ARG A 43 -3.75 -18.60 -5.60
N VAL A 44 -3.81 -17.67 -6.52
CA VAL A 44 -3.78 -16.25 -6.23
C VAL A 44 -5.10 -15.90 -5.55
N ARG A 45 -5.03 -15.52 -4.30
CA ARG A 45 -6.21 -15.34 -3.46
C ARG A 45 -7.10 -14.23 -4.03
N THR A 46 -8.34 -14.58 -4.30
CA THR A 46 -9.42 -13.60 -4.44
C THR A 46 -10.00 -13.40 -3.03
N GLY A 47 -9.88 -12.22 -2.50
CA GLY A 47 -10.44 -11.88 -1.20
C GLY A 47 -9.35 -11.52 -0.17
N GLY A 48 -9.48 -10.39 0.38
CA GLY A 48 -8.65 -9.74 1.37
C GLY A 48 -9.06 -8.28 1.40
N ASP A 49 -8.72 -7.59 2.44
CA ASP A 49 -8.92 -6.14 2.48
C ASP A 49 -7.89 -5.48 1.56
N PRO A 50 -8.29 -4.89 0.40
CA PRO A 50 -7.35 -4.23 -0.51
C PRO A 50 -6.66 -3.03 0.15
N VAL A 51 -7.35 -2.42 1.10
CA VAL A 51 -6.86 -1.30 1.90
C VAL A 51 -5.66 -1.72 2.73
N LEU A 52 -5.69 -2.94 3.25
CA LEU A 52 -4.63 -3.46 4.07
C LEU A 52 -3.29 -3.48 3.34
N SER A 53 -3.25 -3.98 2.10
CA SER A 53 -2.03 -4.02 1.30
C SER A 53 -1.49 -2.61 1.03
N VAL A 54 -2.35 -1.63 0.76
CA VAL A 54 -1.91 -0.25 0.54
C VAL A 54 -1.36 0.37 1.82
N PHE A 55 -2.08 0.25 2.93
CA PHE A 55 -1.65 0.83 4.20
C PHE A 55 -0.41 0.12 4.76
N THR A 56 -0.38 -1.21 4.74
CA THR A 56 0.76 -1.98 5.26
C THR A 56 1.99 -1.84 4.37
N ASP A 57 1.86 -2.10 3.06
CA ASP A 57 3.03 -2.24 2.19
C ASP A 57 3.55 -0.89 1.71
N VAL A 58 2.66 0.07 1.45
CA VAL A 58 3.05 1.36 0.89
C VAL A 58 3.20 2.41 1.98
N PHE A 59 2.19 2.60 2.82
CA PHE A 59 2.22 3.69 3.80
C PHE A 59 3.08 3.35 5.01
N ASP A 60 2.83 2.22 5.68
CA ASP A 60 3.54 1.84 6.90
C ASP A 60 4.95 1.30 6.62
N SER A 61 5.12 0.43 5.63
CA SER A 61 6.42 -0.19 5.35
C SER A 61 7.36 0.64 4.48
N PHE A 62 6.87 1.66 3.78
CA PHE A 62 7.72 2.45 2.88
C PHE A 62 7.61 3.96 3.10
N PHE A 63 6.44 4.56 2.92
CA PHE A 63 6.31 6.03 2.98
C PHE A 63 6.56 6.60 4.37
N ARG A 64 6.19 5.86 5.42
CA ARG A 64 6.48 6.24 6.82
C ARG A 64 7.96 6.46 7.09
N PHE A 65 8.84 5.78 6.37
CA PHE A 65 10.29 5.95 6.49
C PHE A 65 10.84 6.92 5.46
N LEU A 66 10.29 6.94 4.24
CA LEU A 66 10.76 7.81 3.18
C LEU A 66 10.46 9.29 3.48
N ALA A 67 9.26 9.62 3.91
CA ALA A 67 8.86 11.01 4.15
C ALA A 67 9.76 11.71 5.19
N PRO A 68 9.98 11.16 6.41
CA PRO A 68 10.88 11.79 7.38
C PRO A 68 12.36 11.76 6.94
N LEU A 69 12.78 10.80 6.12
CA LEU A 69 14.14 10.80 5.58
C LEU A 69 14.35 11.99 4.62
N LEU A 70 13.42 12.24 3.72
CA LEU A 70 13.49 13.38 2.80
C LEU A 70 13.47 14.71 3.54
N ASP A 71 12.69 14.80 4.60
CA ASP A 71 12.61 16.00 5.45
C ASP A 71 13.92 16.22 6.22
N ALA A 72 14.48 15.19 6.83
CA ALA A 72 15.74 15.24 7.55
C ALA A 72 16.93 15.66 6.65
N GLU A 73 16.91 15.27 5.37
CA GLU A 73 17.90 15.65 4.38
C GLU A 73 17.61 17.04 3.75
N GLY A 74 16.55 17.72 4.17
CA GLY A 74 16.15 19.03 3.64
C GLY A 74 15.71 19.00 2.17
N LEU A 75 15.31 17.87 1.65
CA LEU A 75 14.91 17.67 0.25
C LEU A 75 13.43 17.95 0.01
N LEU A 76 12.57 17.54 0.96
CA LEU A 76 11.13 17.71 0.87
C LEU A 76 10.53 17.63 2.27
N ALA A 77 9.79 18.66 2.69
CA ALA A 77 9.10 18.66 3.97
C ALA A 77 8.07 17.52 4.04
N GLN A 78 7.92 16.92 5.22
CA GLN A 78 7.04 15.75 5.39
C GLN A 78 5.58 16.08 5.05
N GLU A 79 5.10 17.26 5.41
CA GLU A 79 3.75 17.74 5.06
C GLU A 79 3.58 17.90 3.55
N GLU A 80 4.60 18.40 2.85
CA GLU A 80 4.58 18.53 1.39
C GLU A 80 4.59 17.17 0.70
N PHE A 81 5.37 16.22 1.22
CA PHE A 81 5.35 14.84 0.73
C PHE A 81 3.93 14.25 0.75
N TRP A 82 3.24 14.34 1.88
CA TRP A 82 1.89 13.78 2.01
C TRP A 82 0.85 14.56 1.20
N ALA A 83 1.02 15.88 1.06
CA ALA A 83 0.18 16.68 0.17
C ALA A 83 0.31 16.24 -1.30
N LEU A 84 1.53 15.95 -1.76
CA LEU A 84 1.78 15.44 -3.10
C LEU A 84 1.16 14.05 -3.31
N VAL A 85 1.25 13.15 -2.32
CA VAL A 85 0.60 11.84 -2.37
C VAL A 85 -0.91 12.01 -2.49
N ALA A 86 -1.51 12.83 -1.63
CA ALA A 86 -2.94 13.11 -1.66
C ALA A 86 -3.39 13.70 -3.01
N GLU A 87 -2.67 14.69 -3.53
CA GLU A 87 -2.95 15.30 -4.83
C GLU A 87 -2.96 14.25 -5.96
N ARG A 88 -1.99 13.32 -5.96
CA ARG A 88 -1.91 12.28 -6.97
C ARG A 88 -3.06 11.29 -6.89
N LEU A 89 -3.44 10.88 -5.69
CA LEU A 89 -4.58 9.99 -5.45
C LEU A 89 -5.89 10.64 -5.90
N LEU A 90 -6.14 11.88 -5.50
CA LEU A 90 -7.35 12.62 -5.90
C LEU A 90 -7.38 12.93 -7.40
N ARG A 91 -6.22 13.21 -8.00
CA ARG A 91 -6.10 13.36 -9.45
C ARG A 91 -6.46 12.07 -10.17
N TYR A 92 -5.94 10.92 -9.73
CA TYR A 92 -6.29 9.62 -10.28
C TYR A 92 -7.81 9.37 -10.23
N ARG A 93 -8.43 9.62 -9.09
CA ARG A 93 -9.89 9.50 -8.91
C ARG A 93 -10.66 10.35 -9.93
N ARG A 94 -10.27 11.63 -10.09
CA ARG A 94 -10.91 12.53 -11.05
C ARG A 94 -10.72 12.11 -12.51
N GLN A 95 -9.55 11.60 -12.84
CA GLN A 95 -9.22 11.16 -14.21
C GLN A 95 -9.86 9.81 -14.59
N ASN A 96 -10.30 9.04 -13.59
CA ASN A 96 -10.87 7.71 -13.78
C ASN A 96 -12.28 7.60 -13.16
N PRO A 97 -13.29 8.35 -13.66
CA PRO A 97 -14.62 8.40 -13.04
C PRO A 97 -15.30 7.03 -12.98
N ALA A 98 -15.03 6.13 -13.92
CA ALA A 98 -15.53 4.75 -13.90
C ALA A 98 -14.98 3.92 -12.72
N GLN A 99 -13.88 4.34 -12.12
CA GLN A 99 -13.23 3.69 -10.98
C GLN A 99 -13.50 4.44 -9.66
N ALA A 100 -14.14 5.60 -9.69
CA ALA A 100 -14.28 6.48 -8.53
C ALA A 100 -14.95 5.77 -7.34
N GLN A 101 -16.05 5.06 -7.57
CA GLN A 101 -16.73 4.30 -6.51
C GLN A 101 -15.81 3.22 -5.89
N HIS A 102 -15.02 2.53 -6.70
CA HIS A 102 -14.06 1.54 -6.18
C HIS A 102 -12.94 2.21 -5.39
N PHE A 103 -12.44 3.35 -5.89
CA PHE A 103 -11.43 4.15 -5.20
C PHE A 103 -11.93 4.63 -3.84
N ASP A 104 -13.17 5.15 -3.78
CA ASP A 104 -13.77 5.65 -2.53
C ASP A 104 -13.96 4.51 -1.51
N ALA A 105 -14.32 3.31 -1.98
CA ALA A 105 -14.45 2.13 -1.14
C ALA A 105 -13.12 1.67 -0.49
N LEU A 106 -11.96 2.11 -1.02
CA LEU A 106 -10.66 1.85 -0.39
C LEU A 106 -10.44 2.62 0.91
N GLY A 107 -11.18 3.69 1.17
CA GLY A 107 -11.06 4.46 2.41
C GLY A 107 -9.67 5.05 2.66
N LEU A 108 -8.94 5.45 1.62
CA LEU A 108 -7.54 5.91 1.73
C LEU A 108 -7.38 7.19 2.55
N PHE A 109 -8.46 7.92 2.81
CA PHE A 109 -8.50 9.16 3.57
C PHE A 109 -9.17 9.02 4.94
N THR A 110 -9.32 7.79 5.45
CA THR A 110 -9.82 7.53 6.81
C THR A 110 -8.90 8.15 7.85
N GLU A 111 -9.42 8.43 9.05
CA GLU A 111 -8.69 9.11 10.12
C GLU A 111 -7.46 8.30 10.59
N ALA A 112 -7.61 7.00 10.69
CA ALA A 112 -6.57 6.08 11.12
C ALA A 112 -6.62 4.78 10.32
N PHE A 113 -5.54 4.02 10.37
CA PHE A 113 -5.46 2.68 9.78
C PHE A 113 -4.70 1.72 10.71
N PRO A 114 -4.95 0.39 10.60
CA PRO A 114 -4.32 -0.59 11.48
C PRO A 114 -2.79 -0.61 11.34
N LEU A 115 -2.09 -0.52 12.47
CA LEU A 115 -0.64 -0.73 12.54
C LEU A 115 -0.32 -2.20 12.39
N SER A 116 0.31 -2.59 11.31
CA SER A 116 0.78 -3.95 11.10
C SER A 116 2.07 -4.24 11.87
N CYS A 117 2.15 -5.41 12.50
CA CYS A 117 3.34 -5.87 13.20
C CYS A 117 3.87 -7.17 12.58
N LEU A 118 4.63 -7.07 11.51
CA LEU A 118 5.31 -8.22 10.90
C LEU A 118 6.29 -8.91 11.89
N ASN A 119 6.91 -8.15 12.79
CA ASN A 119 7.89 -8.67 13.74
C ASN A 119 7.28 -9.47 14.93
N ARG A 120 5.98 -9.41 15.17
CA ARG A 120 5.35 -10.19 16.24
C ARG A 120 5.38 -11.70 16.01
N LEU A 121 5.52 -12.13 14.77
CA LEU A 121 5.70 -13.55 14.44
C LEU A 121 7.02 -14.11 14.99
N GLN A 122 8.09 -13.33 14.92
CA GLN A 122 9.39 -13.73 15.50
C GLN A 122 9.36 -13.73 17.03
N LEU A 123 8.56 -12.86 17.64
CA LEU A 123 8.47 -12.75 19.10
C LEU A 123 7.54 -13.81 19.73
N ARG A 124 6.56 -14.33 18.99
CA ARG A 124 5.55 -15.21 19.55
C ARG A 124 5.94 -16.68 19.60
N ASN A 125 6.60 -17.20 18.60
CA ASN A 125 7.12 -18.57 18.61
C ASN A 125 7.88 -18.90 17.32
N ASN A 126 9.16 -19.28 17.42
CA ASN A 126 9.97 -19.76 16.30
C ASN A 126 9.48 -21.08 15.68
N GLN A 127 8.43 -21.69 16.22
CA GLN A 127 7.89 -22.97 15.77
C GLN A 127 6.55 -22.85 15.02
N GLN A 128 5.98 -21.67 14.96
CA GLN A 128 4.71 -21.47 14.26
C GLN A 128 4.99 -21.27 12.78
N MET A 129 4.81 -22.33 12.01
CA MET A 129 4.78 -22.26 10.54
C MET A 129 3.60 -21.37 10.12
N LEU A 130 3.88 -20.33 9.37
CA LEU A 130 2.85 -19.54 8.72
C LEU A 130 2.20 -20.40 7.62
N ASP A 131 0.90 -20.41 7.56
CA ASP A 131 0.20 -20.90 6.40
C ASP A 131 0.38 -19.89 5.27
N LEU A 132 1.33 -20.16 4.37
CA LEU A 132 1.59 -19.30 3.21
C LEU A 132 0.38 -19.20 2.26
N SER A 133 -0.60 -20.08 2.43
CA SER A 133 -1.89 -19.98 1.74
C SER A 133 -2.82 -18.96 2.38
N ASP A 134 -2.57 -18.56 3.64
CA ASP A 134 -3.30 -17.53 4.37
C ASP A 134 -2.40 -16.35 4.76
N GLN A 135 -2.23 -15.41 3.83
CA GLN A 135 -1.44 -14.18 4.04
C GLN A 135 -1.97 -13.36 5.24
N SER A 136 -3.27 -13.44 5.52
CA SER A 136 -3.87 -12.72 6.66
C SER A 136 -3.51 -13.33 8.00
N SER A 137 -3.16 -14.62 8.05
CA SER A 137 -2.75 -15.30 9.29
C SER A 137 -1.41 -14.79 9.85
N GLY A 138 -0.59 -14.20 8.98
CA GLY A 138 0.70 -13.61 9.35
C GLY A 138 0.63 -12.16 9.83
N LEU A 139 -0.48 -11.48 9.60
CA LEU A 139 -0.66 -10.08 9.97
C LEU A 139 -1.25 -9.98 11.37
N LEU A 140 -0.49 -9.42 12.29
CA LEU A 140 -0.96 -9.03 13.61
C LEU A 140 -0.99 -7.51 13.69
N TYR A 141 -2.10 -6.97 14.20
CA TYR A 141 -2.24 -5.54 14.43
C TYR A 141 -1.90 -5.20 15.87
N ALA A 142 -1.12 -4.13 16.06
CA ALA A 142 -0.65 -3.69 17.38
C ALA A 142 -1.33 -2.40 17.85
N GLY A 143 -2.32 -1.93 17.13
CA GLY A 143 -3.01 -0.67 17.35
C GLY A 143 -3.34 0.01 16.04
N GLU A 144 -3.45 1.33 16.08
CA GLU A 144 -3.75 2.15 14.92
C GLU A 144 -2.68 3.23 14.73
N LEU A 145 -2.43 3.58 13.48
CA LEU A 145 -1.63 4.73 13.08
C LEU A 145 -2.55 5.83 12.58
N GLN A 146 -2.24 7.06 12.97
CA GLN A 146 -2.87 8.23 12.36
C GLN A 146 -2.57 8.28 10.88
N ASN A 147 -3.60 8.43 10.07
CA ASN A 147 -3.42 8.51 8.62
C ASN A 147 -2.97 9.93 8.22
N PRO A 148 -1.78 10.10 7.66
CA PRO A 148 -1.30 11.42 7.23
C PRO A 148 -2.11 12.01 6.08
N LEU A 149 -2.97 11.22 5.42
CA LEU A 149 -3.87 11.69 4.36
C LEU A 149 -5.24 12.14 4.87
N SER A 150 -5.58 11.94 6.15
CA SER A 150 -6.93 12.20 6.67
C SER A 150 -7.39 13.66 6.50
N GLY A 151 -6.44 14.62 6.51
CA GLY A 151 -6.74 16.05 6.31
C GLY A 151 -6.92 16.48 4.86
N PHE A 152 -6.68 15.60 3.90
CA PHE A 152 -6.74 15.93 2.46
C PHE A 152 -7.98 15.34 1.77
N GLY A 153 -8.80 14.58 2.49
CA GLY A 153 -10.05 14.04 1.93
C GLY A 153 -10.97 15.15 1.44
N ASP A 154 -11.67 14.90 0.33
CA ASP A 154 -12.69 15.84 -0.17
C ASP A 154 -13.86 15.86 0.84
N PRO A 155 -14.21 16.99 1.46
CA PRO A 155 -15.31 17.06 2.41
C PRO A 155 -16.69 16.79 1.78
N ALA A 156 -16.76 16.54 0.48
CA ALA A 156 -17.98 16.28 -0.29
C ALA A 156 -18.20 14.78 -0.61
N VAL A 157 -17.44 13.86 0.00
CA VAL A 157 -17.61 12.40 -0.17
C VAL A 157 -18.03 11.76 1.13
#